data_baa7394ea1aaae8d0ddcb11df05e035d
#
_entry.id   baa7394ea1aaae8d0ddcb11df05e035d
#
_cell.length_a   1.000
_cell.length_b   1.000
_cell.length_c   1.000
_cell.angle_alpha   90.00
_cell.angle_beta   90.00
_cell.angle_gamma   90.00
#
_symmetry.space_group_name_H-M   'P 1'
#
loop_
_entity.id
_entity.type
_entity.pdbx_description
1 polymer ?
#
loop_
_entity_poly.entity_id
_entity_poly.type
_entity_poly.pdbx_seq_one_letter_code
_entity_poly.pdbx_strand_id
1 'polypeptide(L)'
;SGVGKTGFALVLVGSEGRKIAFRGAVGPDGFYGGEYDVSEVRTKNTNELWISFIQGTERTYWSYYTGIRLDHEAGELWFAQSPVYEHNLEVYSSYSQLRPSEYLEIEVVNREEIRELQALADEITAGENTDYGKLLAIHDWVAQNIYYNYDGYRSGDYGSIDPHSTLQRRVSICHGYSWLTEVLLRSIGIPARLVSGLVLGPRAQGRYWDETPDADIEMHSWNEAFVDGRWVIL
;
A
#
# COMPACT_ATOMS: atom_id res chain seq x y z
N SER A 1 7.93 -4.22 -0.26
CA SER A 1 8.91 -5.17 0.30
C SER A 1 10.29 -4.86 -0.23
N GLY A 2 11.33 -5.18 0.55
CA GLY A 2 12.74 -5.03 0.14
C GLY A 2 13.31 -6.28 -0.54
N VAL A 3 12.48 -7.26 -0.91
CA VAL A 3 12.94 -8.51 -1.52
C VAL A 3 13.68 -8.22 -2.83
N GLY A 4 14.88 -8.75 -2.98
CA GLY A 4 15.76 -8.50 -4.13
C GLY A 4 16.45 -7.14 -4.14
N LYS A 5 16.23 -6.28 -3.15
CA LYS A 5 16.92 -5.00 -2.98
C LYS A 5 18.17 -5.16 -2.11
N THR A 6 19.20 -4.41 -2.40
CA THR A 6 20.49 -4.50 -1.68
C THR A 6 20.70 -3.36 -0.68
N GLY A 7 19.90 -2.31 -0.77
CA GLY A 7 19.98 -1.18 0.14
C GLY A 7 18.71 -0.33 0.13
N PHE A 8 18.61 0.53 1.12
CA PHE A 8 17.57 1.53 1.22
C PHE A 8 18.12 2.87 1.70
N ALA A 9 17.37 3.93 1.45
CA ALA A 9 17.59 5.22 2.08
C ALA A 9 16.25 5.78 2.57
N LEU A 10 16.23 6.16 3.84
CA LEU A 10 15.16 6.91 4.46
C LEU A 10 15.52 8.39 4.36
N VAL A 11 14.69 9.19 3.72
CA VAL A 11 14.95 10.63 3.53
C VAL A 11 13.84 11.42 4.23
N LEU A 12 14.22 12.16 5.25
CA LEU A 12 13.35 13.13 5.90
C LEU A 12 13.49 14.48 5.19
N VAL A 13 12.37 15.07 4.81
CA VAL A 13 12.32 16.37 4.14
C VAL A 13 11.68 17.37 5.08
N GLY A 14 12.47 18.34 5.52
CA GLY A 14 12.00 19.42 6.36
C GLY A 14 11.26 20.51 5.59
N SER A 15 10.53 21.36 6.32
CA SER A 15 9.70 22.47 5.78
C SER A 15 10.46 23.46 4.89
N GLU A 16 11.78 23.53 5.02
CA GLU A 16 12.64 24.38 4.18
C GLU A 16 13.26 23.62 3.00
N GLY A 17 12.75 22.42 2.67
CA GLY A 17 13.30 21.56 1.63
C GLY A 17 14.66 20.92 1.99
N ARG A 18 15.12 21.05 3.23
CA ARG A 18 16.34 20.39 3.70
C ARG A 18 16.12 18.90 3.83
N LYS A 19 16.98 18.12 3.19
CA LYS A 19 16.88 16.66 3.15
C LYS A 19 17.97 16.05 4.02
N ILE A 20 17.58 15.12 4.88
CA ILE A 20 18.50 14.26 5.64
C ILE A 20 18.24 12.83 5.20
N ALA A 21 19.29 12.14 4.77
CA ALA A 21 19.18 10.78 4.27
C ALA A 21 19.93 9.80 5.18
N PHE A 22 19.21 8.84 5.73
CA PHE A 22 19.77 7.68 6.40
C PHE A 22 19.85 6.52 5.40
N ARG A 23 20.95 5.78 5.41
CA ARG A 23 21.16 4.68 4.48
C ARG A 23 21.44 3.39 5.24
N GLY A 24 20.91 2.28 4.73
CA GLY A 24 21.11 0.97 5.32
C GLY A 24 21.11 -0.13 4.26
N ALA A 25 21.45 -1.33 4.69
CA ALA A 25 21.36 -2.53 3.90
C ALA A 25 19.99 -3.21 4.12
N VAL A 26 19.47 -3.84 3.09
CA VAL A 26 18.31 -4.73 3.21
C VAL A 26 18.83 -6.10 3.63
N GLY A 27 18.26 -6.67 4.68
CA GLY A 27 18.62 -8.00 5.18
C GLY A 27 18.26 -9.11 4.17
N PRO A 28 18.78 -10.32 4.38
CA PRO A 28 18.49 -11.47 3.53
C PRO A 28 17.01 -11.87 3.51
N ASP A 29 16.28 -11.52 4.56
CA ASP A 29 14.83 -11.71 4.74
C ASP A 29 13.99 -10.61 4.07
N GLY A 30 14.62 -9.66 3.40
CA GLY A 30 13.96 -8.50 2.80
C GLY A 30 13.58 -7.41 3.80
N PHE A 31 13.91 -7.59 5.08
CA PHE A 31 13.67 -6.59 6.12
C PHE A 31 14.70 -5.46 6.05
N TYR A 32 14.24 -4.26 6.28
CA TYR A 32 15.07 -3.07 6.43
C TYR A 32 14.57 -2.27 7.63
N GLY A 33 15.49 -1.77 8.40
CA GLY A 33 15.17 -0.99 9.60
C GLY A 33 16.47 -0.61 10.32
N GLY A 34 16.36 0.23 11.33
CA GLY A 34 17.47 0.65 12.14
C GLY A 34 17.10 1.82 13.05
N GLU A 35 17.96 2.07 13.99
CA GLU A 35 17.93 3.29 14.79
C GLU A 35 18.82 4.34 14.13
N TYR A 36 18.33 5.56 14.01
CA TYR A 36 19.03 6.64 13.35
C TYR A 36 19.13 7.86 14.29
N ASP A 37 20.32 8.43 14.35
CA ASP A 37 20.51 9.70 15.07
C ASP A 37 19.86 10.84 14.25
N VAL A 38 18.80 11.40 14.81
CA VAL A 38 18.04 12.51 14.23
C VAL A 38 18.33 13.86 14.89
N SER A 39 19.36 13.93 15.73
CA SER A 39 19.73 15.15 16.47
C SER A 39 20.03 16.37 15.59
N GLU A 40 20.43 16.12 14.34
CA GLU A 40 20.66 17.18 13.34
C GLU A 40 19.39 17.60 12.57
N VAL A 41 18.27 16.90 12.76
CA VAL A 41 16.99 17.25 12.13
C VAL A 41 16.40 18.43 12.88
N ARG A 42 16.74 19.64 12.45
CA ARG A 42 16.26 20.89 13.07
C ARG A 42 15.03 21.44 12.33
N THR A 43 13.97 20.68 12.21
CA THR A 43 12.78 21.18 11.52
C THR A 43 11.55 21.00 12.39
N LYS A 44 10.81 22.08 12.59
CA LYS A 44 9.57 22.06 13.36
C LYS A 44 8.44 21.32 12.67
N ASN A 45 8.52 21.09 11.37
CA ASN A 45 7.52 20.35 10.62
C ASN A 45 8.23 19.57 9.52
N THR A 46 8.35 18.27 9.66
CA THR A 46 8.79 17.39 8.58
C THR A 46 7.56 16.82 7.93
N ASN A 47 7.32 17.16 6.69
CA ASN A 47 6.09 16.84 6.00
C ASN A 47 6.22 15.67 5.03
N GLU A 48 7.44 15.20 4.77
CA GLU A 48 7.67 14.16 3.79
C GLU A 48 8.66 13.12 4.30
N LEU A 49 8.28 11.87 4.17
CA LEU A 49 9.14 10.71 4.34
C LEU A 49 9.31 10.04 2.98
N TRP A 50 10.52 9.98 2.48
CA TRP A 50 10.83 9.25 1.26
C TRP A 50 11.59 7.97 1.60
N ILE A 51 11.15 6.87 1.01
CA ILE A 51 11.87 5.61 1.07
C ILE A 51 12.40 5.32 -0.34
N SER A 52 13.69 5.14 -0.49
CA SER A 52 14.28 4.68 -1.74
C SER A 52 14.92 3.31 -1.55
N PHE A 53 14.71 2.43 -2.52
CA PHE A 53 15.35 1.13 -2.58
C PHE A 53 16.42 1.11 -3.67
N ILE A 54 17.50 0.41 -3.41
CA ILE A 54 18.62 0.23 -4.32
C ILE A 54 18.66 -1.23 -4.74
N GLN A 55 18.66 -1.47 -6.04
CA GLN A 55 18.87 -2.79 -6.63
C GLN A 55 19.99 -2.69 -7.67
N GLY A 56 21.16 -3.20 -7.33
CA GLY A 56 22.34 -3.00 -8.17
C GLY A 56 22.67 -1.51 -8.34
N THR A 57 22.63 -1.01 -9.57
CA THR A 57 22.81 0.41 -9.90
C THR A 57 21.50 1.19 -10.01
N GLU A 58 20.38 0.52 -9.98
CA GLU A 58 19.06 1.16 -10.11
C GLU A 58 18.54 1.64 -8.77
N ARG A 59 17.91 2.80 -8.79
CA ARG A 59 17.23 3.38 -7.64
C ARG A 59 15.76 3.52 -7.95
N THR A 60 14.91 2.92 -7.12
CA THR A 60 13.47 3.14 -7.13
C THR A 60 13.12 4.05 -5.97
N TYR A 61 12.46 5.15 -6.25
CA TYR A 61 12.01 6.09 -5.23
C TYR A 61 10.52 5.91 -4.99
N TRP A 62 10.17 5.79 -3.71
CA TRP A 62 8.79 5.84 -3.26
C TRP A 62 8.65 7.06 -2.37
N SER A 63 7.78 7.96 -2.75
CA SER A 63 7.43 9.12 -1.95
C SER A 63 6.16 8.78 -1.17
N TYR A 64 6.26 8.79 0.14
CA TYR A 64 5.09 8.74 1.00
C TYR A 64 4.83 10.14 1.55
N TYR A 65 3.75 10.75 1.10
CA TYR A 65 3.16 11.89 1.79
C TYR A 65 2.43 11.33 2.99
N THR A 66 3.11 11.25 4.12
CA THR A 66 2.55 10.57 5.28
C THR A 66 1.70 11.58 6.00
N GLY A 67 1.10 12.49 5.89
CA GLY A 67 0.30 13.28 6.85
C GLY A 67 0.77 13.17 8.33
N ILE A 68 1.98 12.67 8.52
CA ILE A 68 2.62 12.46 9.82
C ILE A 68 3.52 13.68 10.05
N ARG A 69 3.15 14.49 11.02
CA ARG A 69 4.04 15.53 11.52
C ARG A 69 5.10 14.88 12.39
N LEU A 70 6.35 15.22 12.11
CA LEU A 70 7.45 14.95 13.00
C LEU A 70 7.79 16.24 13.74
N ASP A 71 7.48 16.28 15.02
CA ASP A 71 7.89 17.39 15.87
C ASP A 71 9.22 17.10 16.52
N HIS A 72 10.04 18.13 16.70
CA HIS A 72 11.31 18.06 17.38
C HIS A 72 11.29 18.93 18.62
N GLU A 73 11.32 18.30 19.78
CA GLU A 73 11.43 18.96 21.07
C GLU A 73 12.53 18.30 21.90
N ALA A 74 13.33 19.11 22.56
CA ALA A 74 14.42 18.65 23.44
C ALA A 74 15.44 17.68 22.82
N GLY A 75 15.62 17.70 21.50
CA GLY A 75 16.56 16.83 20.81
C GLY A 75 15.98 15.45 20.42
N GLU A 76 14.74 15.20 20.70
CA GLU A 76 14.02 13.99 20.31
C GLU A 76 13.04 14.28 19.18
N LEU A 77 12.86 13.32 18.30
CA LEU A 77 11.96 13.39 17.16
C LEU A 77 10.82 12.43 17.43
N TRP A 78 9.58 12.91 17.42
CA TRP A 78 8.40 12.06 17.58
C TRP A 78 7.32 12.40 16.56
N PHE A 79 6.41 11.48 16.40
CA PHE A 79 5.23 11.70 15.59
C PHE A 79 4.27 12.58 16.37
N ALA A 80 3.96 13.76 15.85
CA ALA A 80 2.93 14.59 16.42
C ALA A 80 1.57 13.90 16.27
N GLN A 81 0.84 13.79 17.36
CA GLN A 81 -0.54 13.36 17.31
C GLN A 81 -1.35 14.44 16.61
N SER A 82 -1.98 14.06 15.50
CA SER A 82 -2.93 14.92 14.80
C SER A 82 -4.35 14.37 15.00
N PRO A 83 -5.38 15.19 14.85
CA PRO A 83 -6.76 14.70 14.89
C PRO A 83 -7.02 13.58 13.87
N VAL A 84 -6.34 13.61 12.74
CA VAL A 84 -6.40 12.55 11.72
C VAL A 84 -5.76 11.25 12.25
N TYR A 85 -4.62 11.34 12.92
CA TYR A 85 -3.97 10.18 13.52
C TYR A 85 -4.84 9.54 14.62
N GLU A 86 -5.42 10.35 15.49
CA GLU A 86 -6.32 9.88 16.56
C GLU A 86 -7.57 9.20 15.97
N HIS A 87 -8.17 9.82 14.95
CA HIS A 87 -9.30 9.23 14.22
C HIS A 87 -8.92 7.90 13.55
N ASN A 88 -7.77 7.85 12.87
CA ASN A 88 -7.31 6.62 12.23
C ASN A 88 -7.02 5.51 13.25
N LEU A 89 -6.49 5.85 14.44
CA LEU A 89 -6.33 4.89 15.53
C LEU A 89 -7.67 4.34 16.02
N GLU A 90 -8.69 5.19 16.15
CA GLU A 90 -10.04 4.78 16.53
C GLU A 90 -10.64 3.85 15.49
N VAL A 91 -10.56 4.22 14.21
CA VAL A 91 -11.00 3.37 13.09
C VAL A 91 -10.24 2.05 13.08
N TYR A 92 -8.92 2.06 13.22
CA TYR A 92 -8.09 0.85 13.27
C TYR A 92 -8.43 -0.04 14.46
N SER A 93 -8.77 0.53 15.62
CA SER A 93 -9.19 -0.24 16.78
C SER A 93 -10.48 -1.02 16.52
N SER A 94 -11.36 -0.52 15.64
CA SER A 94 -12.58 -1.21 15.24
C SER A 94 -12.31 -2.49 14.43
N TYR A 95 -11.13 -2.61 13.81
CA TYR A 95 -10.72 -3.80 13.05
C TYR A 95 -10.60 -5.05 13.91
N SER A 96 -10.40 -4.90 15.22
CA SER A 96 -10.44 -6.02 16.17
C SER A 96 -11.81 -6.73 16.22
N GLN A 97 -12.87 -6.05 15.76
CA GLN A 97 -14.22 -6.59 15.69
C GLN A 97 -14.49 -7.35 14.39
N LEU A 98 -13.64 -7.19 13.37
CA LEU A 98 -13.77 -7.90 12.11
C LEU A 98 -13.37 -9.37 12.30
N ARG A 99 -14.25 -10.26 11.87
CA ARG A 99 -13.98 -11.70 11.88
C ARG A 99 -13.35 -12.10 10.54
N PRO A 100 -12.06 -12.46 10.51
CA PRO A 100 -11.36 -12.77 9.25
C PRO A 100 -12.09 -13.83 8.41
N SER A 101 -12.72 -14.82 9.06
CA SER A 101 -13.47 -15.89 8.38
C SER A 101 -14.64 -15.40 7.52
N GLU A 102 -15.17 -14.22 7.78
CA GLU A 102 -16.24 -13.63 6.97
C GLU A 102 -15.75 -13.06 5.62
N TYR A 103 -14.42 -12.94 5.48
CA TYR A 103 -13.75 -12.37 4.30
C TYR A 103 -13.01 -13.41 3.45
N LEU A 104 -13.49 -14.65 3.49
CA LEU A 104 -13.00 -15.77 2.66
C LEU A 104 -13.95 -16.14 1.53
N GLU A 105 -15.21 -15.75 1.61
CA GLU A 105 -16.20 -16.08 0.60
C GLU A 105 -15.94 -15.31 -0.70
N ILE A 106 -15.92 -16.04 -1.83
CA ILE A 106 -15.74 -15.46 -3.15
C ILE A 106 -17.09 -15.30 -3.80
N GLU A 107 -17.54 -14.06 -3.88
CA GLU A 107 -18.79 -13.68 -4.58
C GLU A 107 -18.53 -13.57 -6.08
N VAL A 108 -18.34 -14.68 -6.77
CA VAL A 108 -18.18 -14.72 -8.24
C VAL A 108 -19.29 -15.58 -8.84
N VAL A 109 -19.84 -15.10 -9.94
CA VAL A 109 -21.03 -15.69 -10.56
C VAL A 109 -20.75 -17.01 -11.29
N ASN A 110 -19.49 -17.25 -11.72
CA ASN A 110 -19.13 -18.37 -12.58
C ASN A 110 -18.04 -19.25 -11.92
N ARG A 111 -18.37 -20.53 -11.72
CA ARG A 111 -17.45 -21.50 -11.10
C ARG A 111 -16.20 -21.80 -11.92
N GLU A 112 -16.28 -21.65 -13.23
CA GLU A 112 -15.14 -21.91 -14.12
C GLU A 112 -14.11 -20.78 -14.01
N GLU A 113 -14.58 -19.55 -13.95
CA GLU A 113 -13.74 -18.37 -13.70
C GLU A 113 -13.05 -18.42 -12.34
N ILE A 114 -13.75 -18.87 -11.28
CA ILE A 114 -13.14 -19.08 -9.97
C ILE A 114 -12.00 -20.10 -10.04
N ARG A 115 -12.15 -21.20 -10.78
CA ARG A 115 -11.10 -22.22 -10.91
C ARG A 115 -9.88 -21.68 -11.62
N GLU A 116 -10.07 -20.85 -12.66
CA GLU A 116 -8.97 -20.19 -13.36
C GLU A 116 -8.20 -19.24 -12.43
N LEU A 117 -8.91 -18.41 -11.68
CA LEU A 117 -8.33 -17.47 -10.72
C LEU A 117 -7.61 -18.20 -9.58
N GLN A 118 -8.18 -19.29 -9.07
CA GLN A 118 -7.53 -20.12 -8.05
C GLN A 118 -6.26 -20.78 -8.58
N ALA A 119 -6.29 -21.38 -9.77
CA ALA A 119 -5.11 -21.99 -10.38
C ALA A 119 -3.99 -20.98 -10.58
N LEU A 120 -4.34 -19.75 -10.99
CA LEU A 120 -3.38 -18.65 -11.09
C LEU A 120 -2.80 -18.27 -9.72
N ALA A 121 -3.63 -18.14 -8.69
CA ALA A 121 -3.15 -17.80 -7.35
C ALA A 121 -2.23 -18.88 -6.78
N ASP A 122 -2.56 -20.17 -6.99
CA ASP A 122 -1.72 -21.30 -6.61
C ASP A 122 -0.37 -21.27 -7.34
N GLU A 123 -0.37 -20.95 -8.65
CA GLU A 123 0.87 -20.80 -9.44
C GLU A 123 1.74 -19.65 -8.92
N ILE A 124 1.15 -18.47 -8.70
CA ILE A 124 1.88 -17.29 -8.21
C ILE A 124 2.54 -17.57 -6.86
N THR A 125 1.86 -18.32 -5.99
CA THR A 125 2.27 -18.54 -4.60
C THR A 125 3.02 -19.83 -4.35
N ALA A 126 3.28 -20.62 -5.39
CA ALA A 126 3.87 -21.96 -5.27
C ALA A 126 5.23 -22.03 -4.54
N GLY A 127 5.99 -20.94 -4.54
CA GLY A 127 7.28 -20.83 -3.84
C GLY A 127 7.21 -20.25 -2.43
N GLU A 128 6.03 -19.81 -1.99
CA GLU A 128 5.87 -19.06 -0.74
C GLU A 128 5.38 -19.93 0.40
N ASN A 129 6.09 -19.85 1.55
CA ASN A 129 5.81 -20.67 2.72
C ASN A 129 5.06 -19.93 3.83
N THR A 130 4.87 -18.62 3.70
CA THR A 130 4.18 -17.78 4.69
C THR A 130 3.00 -17.06 4.03
N ASP A 131 1.96 -16.77 4.80
CA ASP A 131 0.80 -16.02 4.26
C ASP A 131 1.19 -14.61 3.83
N TYR A 132 2.12 -13.98 4.54
CA TYR A 132 2.66 -12.69 4.12
C TYR A 132 3.46 -12.78 2.81
N GLY A 133 4.26 -13.83 2.62
CA GLY A 133 4.95 -14.08 1.35
C GLY A 133 3.99 -14.29 0.19
N LYS A 134 2.94 -15.09 0.39
CA LYS A 134 1.89 -15.31 -0.62
C LYS A 134 1.17 -14.00 -0.98
N LEU A 135 0.84 -13.20 0.03
CA LEU A 135 0.21 -11.90 -0.15
C LEU A 135 1.08 -10.97 -1.02
N LEU A 136 2.38 -10.89 -0.72
CA LEU A 136 3.31 -10.09 -1.52
C LEU A 136 3.45 -10.60 -2.95
N ALA A 137 3.52 -11.91 -3.13
CA ALA A 137 3.62 -12.52 -4.46
C ALA A 137 2.40 -12.15 -5.33
N ILE A 138 1.19 -12.23 -4.77
CA ILE A 138 -0.04 -11.81 -5.47
C ILE A 138 -0.03 -10.32 -5.75
N HIS A 139 0.29 -9.48 -4.77
CA HIS A 139 0.39 -8.03 -4.95
C HIS A 139 1.35 -7.67 -6.09
N ASP A 140 2.56 -8.21 -6.04
CA ASP A 140 3.61 -7.93 -7.02
C ASP A 140 3.21 -8.43 -8.42
N TRP A 141 2.56 -9.61 -8.49
CA TRP A 141 2.08 -10.14 -9.75
C TRP A 141 0.99 -9.24 -10.37
N VAL A 142 0.00 -8.80 -9.59
CA VAL A 142 -1.05 -7.90 -10.07
C VAL A 142 -0.44 -6.57 -10.53
N ALA A 143 0.46 -5.99 -9.73
CA ALA A 143 1.11 -4.73 -10.06
C ALA A 143 1.96 -4.81 -11.35
N GLN A 144 2.53 -5.99 -11.66
CA GLN A 144 3.37 -6.18 -12.85
C GLN A 144 2.59 -6.60 -14.10
N ASN A 145 1.43 -7.20 -13.93
CA ASN A 145 0.69 -7.83 -15.03
C ASN A 145 -0.59 -7.12 -15.42
N ILE A 146 -1.08 -6.20 -14.62
CA ILE A 146 -2.27 -5.39 -14.91
C ILE A 146 -1.86 -3.95 -15.13
N TYR A 147 -2.32 -3.35 -16.24
CA TYR A 147 -2.03 -1.96 -16.59
C TYR A 147 -3.16 -1.04 -16.14
N TYR A 148 -2.83 0.14 -15.65
CA TYR A 148 -3.83 1.10 -15.24
C TYR A 148 -4.44 1.83 -16.44
N ASN A 149 -5.77 1.78 -16.57
CA ASN A 149 -6.51 2.43 -17.65
C ASN A 149 -6.81 3.90 -17.29
N TYR A 150 -5.79 4.73 -17.38
CA TYR A 150 -5.90 6.14 -17.01
C TYR A 150 -6.87 6.92 -17.90
N ASP A 151 -6.86 6.66 -19.22
CA ASP A 151 -7.76 7.30 -20.17
C ASP A 151 -9.20 6.87 -19.96
N GLY A 152 -9.43 5.57 -19.71
CA GLY A 152 -10.74 5.04 -19.36
C GLY A 152 -11.25 5.61 -18.04
N TYR A 153 -10.40 5.72 -17.02
CA TYR A 153 -10.75 6.35 -15.75
C TYR A 153 -11.22 7.79 -15.96
N ARG A 154 -10.49 8.58 -16.73
CA ARG A 154 -10.83 9.99 -16.98
C ARG A 154 -12.09 10.18 -17.82
N SER A 155 -12.36 9.30 -18.77
CA SER A 155 -13.53 9.35 -19.63
C SER A 155 -14.77 8.69 -19.03
N GLY A 156 -14.61 7.86 -17.99
CA GLY A 156 -15.64 7.00 -17.43
C GLY A 156 -15.90 5.73 -18.26
N ASP A 157 -15.14 5.49 -19.33
CA ASP A 157 -15.25 4.30 -20.20
C ASP A 157 -14.06 3.36 -19.97
N TYR A 158 -14.04 2.69 -18.83
CA TYR A 158 -12.98 1.75 -18.44
C TYR A 158 -13.35 0.27 -18.68
N GLY A 159 -14.53 0.00 -19.19
CA GLY A 159 -15.02 -1.36 -19.45
C GLY A 159 -15.33 -2.15 -18.18
N SER A 160 -15.44 -3.46 -18.31
CA SER A 160 -15.71 -4.33 -17.16
C SER A 160 -14.52 -4.35 -16.20
N ILE A 161 -14.81 -4.29 -14.89
CA ILE A 161 -13.84 -4.26 -13.79
C ILE A 161 -13.90 -5.51 -12.90
N ASP A 162 -14.73 -6.51 -13.29
CA ASP A 162 -14.76 -7.79 -12.59
C ASP A 162 -13.40 -8.52 -12.69
N PRO A 163 -13.11 -9.43 -11.76
CA PRO A 163 -11.79 -10.07 -11.67
C PRO A 163 -11.38 -10.83 -12.93
N HIS A 164 -12.32 -11.58 -13.54
CA HIS A 164 -12.01 -12.38 -14.72
C HIS A 164 -11.75 -11.48 -15.94
N SER A 165 -12.61 -10.49 -16.20
CA SER A 165 -12.39 -9.51 -17.26
C SER A 165 -11.11 -8.71 -17.07
N THR A 166 -10.77 -8.34 -15.83
CA THR A 166 -9.51 -7.65 -15.50
C THR A 166 -8.31 -8.54 -15.82
N LEU A 167 -8.37 -9.83 -15.45
CA LEU A 167 -7.32 -10.81 -15.77
C LEU A 167 -7.13 -10.98 -17.28
N GLN A 168 -8.23 -11.18 -18.02
CA GLN A 168 -8.18 -11.43 -19.48
C GLN A 168 -7.67 -10.22 -20.25
N ARG A 169 -8.13 -9.04 -19.88
CA ARG A 169 -7.77 -7.78 -20.58
C ARG A 169 -6.42 -7.23 -20.17
N ARG A 170 -5.90 -7.63 -19.02
CA ARG A 170 -4.66 -7.09 -18.43
C ARG A 170 -4.69 -5.56 -18.23
N VAL A 171 -5.87 -4.97 -18.14
CA VAL A 171 -6.05 -3.53 -17.97
C VAL A 171 -7.32 -3.25 -17.16
N SER A 172 -7.20 -2.38 -16.14
CA SER A 172 -8.33 -1.97 -15.30
C SER A 172 -8.04 -0.64 -14.59
N ILE A 173 -8.96 -0.21 -13.72
CA ILE A 173 -8.80 0.91 -12.78
C ILE A 173 -8.60 0.37 -11.36
N CYS A 174 -8.39 1.24 -10.38
CA CYS A 174 -8.13 0.86 -8.98
C CYS A 174 -9.10 -0.21 -8.46
N HIS A 175 -10.38 -0.09 -8.75
CA HIS A 175 -11.39 -1.06 -8.30
C HIS A 175 -11.16 -2.47 -8.87
N GLY A 176 -10.86 -2.58 -10.17
CA GLY A 176 -10.58 -3.89 -10.78
C GLY A 176 -9.26 -4.51 -10.31
N TYR A 177 -8.24 -3.70 -10.05
CA TYR A 177 -7.01 -4.15 -9.37
C TYR A 177 -7.33 -4.76 -8.01
N SER A 178 -8.09 -4.01 -7.20
CA SER A 178 -8.43 -4.43 -5.85
C SER A 178 -9.33 -5.65 -5.84
N TRP A 179 -10.31 -5.73 -6.74
CA TRP A 179 -11.21 -6.88 -6.80
C TRP A 179 -10.50 -8.15 -7.27
N LEU A 180 -9.63 -8.06 -8.28
CA LEU A 180 -8.80 -9.19 -8.71
C LEU A 180 -7.88 -9.66 -7.56
N THR A 181 -7.22 -8.74 -6.88
CA THR A 181 -6.35 -9.05 -5.74
C THR A 181 -7.12 -9.74 -4.61
N GLU A 182 -8.31 -9.24 -4.27
CA GLU A 182 -9.19 -9.84 -3.26
C GLU A 182 -9.53 -11.29 -3.59
N VAL A 183 -9.96 -11.56 -4.82
CA VAL A 183 -10.35 -12.91 -5.25
C VAL A 183 -9.14 -13.87 -5.26
N LEU A 184 -7.98 -13.42 -5.73
CA LEU A 184 -6.76 -14.23 -5.71
C LEU A 184 -6.35 -14.59 -4.27
N LEU A 185 -6.39 -13.63 -3.34
CA LEU A 185 -6.07 -13.88 -1.93
C LEU A 185 -7.07 -14.84 -1.27
N ARG A 186 -8.36 -14.61 -1.47
CA ARG A 186 -9.42 -15.47 -0.92
C ARG A 186 -9.35 -16.89 -1.45
N SER A 187 -8.99 -17.07 -2.72
CA SER A 187 -8.89 -18.39 -3.33
C SER A 187 -7.80 -19.28 -2.75
N ILE A 188 -6.79 -18.70 -2.14
CA ILE A 188 -5.72 -19.42 -1.39
C ILE A 188 -5.91 -19.39 0.13
N GLY A 189 -7.09 -18.96 0.61
CA GLY A 189 -7.46 -18.98 2.02
C GLY A 189 -6.96 -17.79 2.83
N ILE A 190 -6.49 -16.71 2.21
CA ILE A 190 -6.12 -15.48 2.91
C ILE A 190 -7.36 -14.56 2.96
N PRO A 191 -7.87 -14.24 4.16
CA PRO A 191 -8.98 -13.30 4.30
C PRO A 191 -8.60 -11.94 3.76
N ALA A 192 -9.39 -11.42 2.83
CA ALA A 192 -9.14 -10.13 2.20
C ALA A 192 -10.44 -9.39 1.92
N ARG A 193 -10.38 -8.07 1.89
CA ARG A 193 -11.51 -7.23 1.50
C ARG A 193 -11.07 -6.10 0.57
N LEU A 194 -11.93 -5.78 -0.37
CA LEU A 194 -11.85 -4.55 -1.13
C LEU A 194 -12.46 -3.43 -0.29
N VAL A 195 -11.73 -2.34 -0.19
CA VAL A 195 -12.18 -1.12 0.47
C VAL A 195 -12.22 0.01 -0.55
N SER A 196 -13.32 0.76 -0.56
CA SER A 196 -13.46 1.98 -1.35
C SER A 196 -13.60 3.17 -0.44
N GLY A 197 -12.89 4.23 -0.74
CA GLY A 197 -12.88 5.42 0.09
C GLY A 197 -12.25 6.62 -0.59
N LEU A 198 -11.85 7.58 0.21
CA LEU A 198 -11.22 8.82 -0.24
C LEU A 198 -9.72 8.76 0.07
N VAL A 199 -8.93 9.30 -0.85
CA VAL A 199 -7.49 9.49 -0.67
C VAL A 199 -7.10 10.92 -0.99
N LEU A 200 -6.05 11.37 -0.35
CA LEU A 200 -5.41 12.62 -0.75
C LEU A 200 -4.69 12.38 -2.07
N GLY A 201 -5.22 12.98 -3.14
CA GLY A 201 -4.66 12.85 -4.47
C GLY A 201 -3.28 13.51 -4.59
N PRO A 202 -2.58 13.31 -5.72
CA PRO A 202 -1.23 13.86 -5.92
C PRO A 202 -1.18 15.40 -5.89
N ARG A 203 -2.32 16.07 -6.05
CA ARG A 203 -2.41 17.54 -5.93
C ARG A 203 -2.44 18.02 -4.49
N ALA A 204 -2.69 17.15 -3.53
CA ALA A 204 -2.64 17.51 -2.11
C ALA A 204 -1.23 17.92 -1.66
N GLN A 205 -0.17 17.39 -2.28
CA GLN A 205 1.23 17.79 -2.09
C GLN A 205 1.67 17.92 -0.63
N GLY A 206 1.30 16.94 0.21
CA GLY A 206 1.63 16.92 1.64
C GLY A 206 0.72 17.78 2.53
N ARG A 207 -0.34 18.37 1.98
CA ARG A 207 -1.40 19.01 2.79
C ARG A 207 -2.19 17.98 3.57
N TYR A 208 -2.77 18.38 4.67
CA TYR A 208 -3.70 17.56 5.46
C TYR A 208 -5.10 17.57 4.85
N TRP A 209 -5.97 16.70 5.35
CA TRP A 209 -7.35 16.62 4.92
C TRP A 209 -8.12 17.93 5.06
N ASP A 210 -7.95 18.62 6.17
CA ASP A 210 -8.56 19.92 6.47
C ASP A 210 -7.97 21.10 5.66
N GLU A 211 -6.78 20.89 5.09
CA GLU A 211 -6.09 21.88 4.27
C GLU A 211 -6.26 21.61 2.76
N THR A 212 -6.83 20.46 2.40
CA THR A 212 -6.93 20.01 1.02
C THR A 212 -8.32 20.33 0.46
N PRO A 213 -8.40 21.10 -0.64
CA PRO A 213 -9.68 21.33 -1.33
C PRO A 213 -10.32 20.02 -1.77
N ASP A 214 -11.65 19.93 -1.73
CA ASP A 214 -12.40 18.74 -2.15
C ASP A 214 -12.05 18.28 -3.58
N ALA A 215 -11.70 19.21 -4.46
CA ALA A 215 -11.28 18.90 -5.83
C ALA A 215 -9.93 18.14 -5.93
N ASP A 216 -9.15 18.12 -4.85
CA ASP A 216 -7.86 17.43 -4.77
C ASP A 216 -7.97 16.12 -3.96
N ILE A 217 -9.17 15.78 -3.48
CA ILE A 217 -9.51 14.52 -2.84
C ILE A 217 -10.06 13.57 -3.92
N GLU A 218 -9.53 12.37 -3.98
CA GLU A 218 -9.88 11.42 -5.02
C GLU A 218 -10.53 10.16 -4.43
N MET A 219 -11.50 9.60 -5.18
CA MET A 219 -12.04 8.27 -4.89
C MET A 219 -10.97 7.23 -5.24
N HIS A 220 -10.80 6.26 -4.34
CA HIS A 220 -9.84 5.18 -4.54
C HIS A 220 -10.37 3.86 -4.00
N SER A 221 -9.82 2.76 -4.50
CA SER A 221 -10.04 1.43 -3.98
C SER A 221 -8.70 0.77 -3.69
N TRP A 222 -8.64 0.06 -2.56
CA TRP A 222 -7.46 -0.69 -2.11
C TRP A 222 -7.88 -2.00 -1.46
N ASN A 223 -6.93 -2.79 -1.05
CA ASN A 223 -7.19 -4.03 -0.32
C ASN A 223 -6.71 -3.95 1.12
N GLU A 224 -7.39 -4.68 1.96
CA GLU A 224 -6.94 -5.05 3.29
C GLU A 224 -6.99 -6.57 3.40
N ALA A 225 -5.92 -7.18 3.90
CA ALA A 225 -5.81 -8.61 4.07
C ALA A 225 -5.39 -8.97 5.50
N PHE A 226 -5.89 -10.10 6.00
CA PHE A 226 -5.56 -10.57 7.34
C PHE A 226 -4.45 -11.62 7.26
N VAL A 227 -3.25 -11.23 7.67
CA VAL A 227 -2.06 -12.07 7.70
C VAL A 227 -1.33 -11.91 9.04
N ASP A 228 -0.76 -12.98 9.55
CA ASP A 228 0.00 -12.99 10.80
C ASP A 228 -0.76 -12.36 11.99
N GLY A 229 -2.08 -12.63 12.05
CA GLY A 229 -2.93 -12.18 13.15
C GLY A 229 -3.36 -10.72 13.11
N ARG A 230 -3.16 -10.00 11.99
CA ARG A 230 -3.51 -8.59 11.84
C ARG A 230 -3.97 -8.25 10.42
N TRP A 231 -4.76 -7.19 10.31
CA TRP A 231 -5.09 -6.59 9.03
C TRP A 231 -3.93 -5.73 8.53
N VAL A 232 -3.59 -5.87 7.27
CA VAL A 232 -2.60 -5.05 6.56
C VAL A 232 -3.23 -4.43 5.32
N ILE A 233 -2.81 -3.22 4.99
CA ILE A 233 -3.24 -2.48 3.79
C ILE A 233 -2.28 -2.78 2.64
N LEU A 234 -2.84 -2.96 1.45
CA LEU A 234 -2.14 -3.25 0.20
C LEU A 234 -2.32 -2.10 -0.78
#